data_32329b0e84c473be24939feefa787ff8
#
_entry.id   32329b0e84c473be24939feefa787ff8
#
_cell.length_a   1.000
_cell.length_b   1.000
_cell.length_c   1.000
_cell.angle_alpha   90.00
_cell.angle_beta   90.00
_cell.angle_gamma   90.00
#
_symmetry.space_group_name_H-M   'P 1'
#
loop_
_entity.id
_entity.type
_entity.pdbx_description
1 polymer ?
#
loop_
_entity_poly.entity_id
_entity_poly.type
_entity_poly.pdbx_seq_one_letter_code
_entity_poly.pdbx_strand_id
1 'polypeptide(L)'
;LGTEVIFTPHLGDFKRGIHATINAKLKDGVTPEQVAKAYSYYDNKPLVRVKKGMPKLQDVQYLPFCDIGYAMKDNYIVICSCIDNLLKGASAQAVQVLNLYYGFDETQGLI
;
A
#
# COMPACT_ATOMS: atom_id res chain seq x y z
N LEU A 1 13.72 -4.89 10.07
CA LEU A 1 12.47 -4.81 10.84
C LEU A 1 12.62 -5.34 12.28
N GLY A 2 13.68 -6.07 12.60
CA GLY A 2 13.88 -6.70 13.93
C GLY A 2 12.86 -7.79 14.27
N THR A 3 12.18 -8.35 13.26
CA THR A 3 11.21 -9.43 13.39
C THR A 3 11.38 -10.42 12.25
N GLU A 4 11.03 -11.66 12.50
CA GLU A 4 11.01 -12.71 11.47
C GLU A 4 9.83 -12.50 10.53
N VAL A 5 10.06 -12.68 9.23
CA VAL A 5 9.04 -12.57 8.18
C VAL A 5 9.07 -13.81 7.31
N ILE A 6 7.92 -14.43 7.12
CA ILE A 6 7.73 -15.51 6.15
C ILE A 6 7.27 -14.87 4.84
N PHE A 7 8.14 -14.89 3.84
CA PHE A 7 7.82 -14.35 2.50
C PHE A 7 7.44 -15.49 1.56
N THR A 8 6.20 -15.45 1.06
CA THR A 8 5.65 -16.49 0.17
C THR A 8 5.15 -15.86 -1.13
N PRO A 9 6.03 -15.72 -2.15
CA PRO A 9 5.62 -15.15 -3.42
C PRO A 9 4.74 -16.11 -4.21
N HIS A 10 3.73 -15.54 -4.90
CA HIS A 10 2.84 -16.24 -5.81
C HIS A 10 2.88 -15.60 -7.19
N LEU A 11 2.73 -16.40 -8.23
CA LEU A 11 2.50 -15.92 -9.59
C LEU A 11 1.02 -16.11 -9.91
N GLY A 12 0.38 -15.03 -10.40
CA GLY A 12 -1.02 -15.04 -10.85
C GLY A 12 -1.14 -14.87 -12.35
N ASP A 13 -2.21 -15.35 -12.92
CA ASP A 13 -2.53 -15.16 -14.34
C ASP A 13 -3.17 -13.78 -14.58
N PHE A 14 -2.37 -12.74 -14.41
CA PHE A 14 -2.72 -11.37 -14.75
C PHE A 14 -1.50 -10.65 -15.33
N LYS A 15 -1.74 -9.82 -16.33
CA LYS A 15 -0.65 -9.19 -17.10
C LYS A 15 0.12 -8.15 -16.30
N ARG A 16 -0.48 -7.56 -15.27
CA ARG A 16 0.08 -6.39 -14.60
C ARG A 16 -0.45 -6.23 -13.19
N GLY A 17 0.44 -5.85 -12.28
CA GLY A 17 0.12 -5.53 -10.89
C GLY A 17 0.79 -6.45 -9.87
N ILE A 18 0.84 -5.97 -8.64
CA ILE A 18 1.25 -6.73 -7.46
C ILE A 18 0.14 -6.60 -6.43
N HIS A 19 -0.30 -7.74 -5.90
CA HIS A 19 -1.22 -7.81 -4.76
C HIS A 19 -0.49 -8.49 -3.61
N ALA A 20 -0.20 -7.74 -2.56
CA ALA A 20 0.41 -8.27 -1.35
C ALA A 20 -0.65 -8.47 -0.27
N THR A 21 -0.66 -9.64 0.35
CA THR A 21 -1.44 -9.92 1.57
C THR A 21 -0.48 -10.14 2.73
N ILE A 22 -0.64 -9.34 3.78
CA ILE A 22 0.23 -9.34 4.95
C ILE A 22 -0.61 -9.69 6.17
N ASN A 23 -0.22 -10.74 6.88
CA ASN A 23 -0.84 -11.13 8.14
C ASN A 23 0.11 -10.79 9.28
N ALA A 24 -0.38 -10.12 10.31
CA ALA A 24 0.41 -9.78 11.48
C ALA A 24 -0.42 -9.91 12.76
N LYS A 25 0.28 -10.27 13.85
CA LYS A 25 -0.29 -10.18 15.18
C LYS A 25 -0.04 -8.79 15.74
N LEU A 26 -1.09 -8.16 16.22
CA LEU A 26 -0.99 -6.89 16.92
C LEU A 26 -0.46 -7.10 18.34
N LYS A 27 0.15 -6.08 18.91
CA LYS A 27 0.48 -6.06 20.33
C LYS A 27 -0.80 -6.10 21.16
N ASP A 28 -0.74 -6.69 22.34
CA ASP A 28 -1.89 -6.75 23.23
C ASP A 28 -2.40 -5.35 23.57
N GLY A 29 -3.72 -5.18 23.56
CA GLY A 29 -4.38 -3.91 23.88
C GLY A 29 -4.46 -2.91 22.73
N VAL A 30 -3.97 -3.23 21.52
CA VAL A 30 -4.14 -2.36 20.36
C VAL A 30 -5.61 -2.35 19.91
N THR A 31 -6.18 -1.15 19.80
CA THR A 31 -7.57 -0.96 19.40
C THR A 31 -7.72 -0.64 17.92
N PRO A 32 -8.93 -0.87 17.32
CA PRO A 32 -9.20 -0.48 15.95
C PRO A 32 -8.97 1.01 15.67
N GLU A 33 -9.27 1.88 16.65
CA GLU A 33 -9.07 3.33 16.53
C GLU A 33 -7.60 3.69 16.46
N GLN A 34 -6.74 2.98 17.18
CA GLN A 34 -5.29 3.17 17.12
C GLN A 34 -4.73 2.75 15.76
N VAL A 35 -5.25 1.66 15.19
CA VAL A 35 -4.87 1.23 13.83
C VAL A 35 -5.36 2.26 12.80
N ALA A 36 -6.61 2.71 12.88
CA ALA A 36 -7.13 3.75 11.98
C ALA A 36 -6.31 5.04 12.07
N LYS A 37 -5.94 5.45 13.29
CA LYS A 37 -5.06 6.61 13.50
C LYS A 37 -3.68 6.42 12.87
N ALA A 38 -3.11 5.22 12.92
CA ALA A 38 -1.83 4.95 12.26
C ALA A 38 -1.94 5.10 10.73
N TYR A 39 -3.04 4.62 10.13
CA TYR A 39 -3.28 4.75 8.69
C TYR A 39 -3.66 6.16 8.25
N SER A 40 -4.16 7.04 9.14
CA SER A 40 -4.42 8.46 8.82
C SER A 40 -3.15 9.23 8.44
N TYR A 41 -1.97 8.67 8.68
CA TYR A 41 -0.70 9.18 8.13
C TYR A 41 -0.76 9.35 6.59
N TYR A 42 -1.57 8.55 5.92
CA TYR A 42 -1.71 8.59 4.47
C TYR A 42 -2.80 9.54 3.95
N ASP A 43 -3.59 10.19 4.82
CA ASP A 43 -4.72 11.05 4.41
C ASP A 43 -4.29 12.20 3.49
N ASN A 44 -3.04 12.69 3.64
CA ASN A 44 -2.46 13.76 2.83
C ASN A 44 -1.37 13.25 1.87
N LYS A 45 -1.38 11.96 1.53
CA LYS A 45 -0.43 11.37 0.59
C LYS A 45 -1.13 11.10 -0.75
N PRO A 46 -0.92 11.93 -1.78
CA PRO A 46 -1.75 11.92 -3.00
C PRO A 46 -1.67 10.62 -3.79
N LEU A 47 -0.57 9.87 -3.65
CA LEU A 47 -0.33 8.62 -4.39
C LEU A 47 -0.56 7.35 -3.55
N VAL A 48 -1.11 7.49 -2.32
CA VAL A 48 -1.52 6.35 -1.48
C VAL A 48 -2.99 6.52 -1.11
N ARG A 49 -3.80 5.49 -1.34
CA ARG A 49 -5.22 5.51 -1.04
C ARG A 49 -5.56 4.41 -0.03
N VAL A 50 -5.97 4.80 1.17
CA VAL A 50 -6.47 3.85 2.17
C VAL A 50 -7.96 3.62 1.91
N LYS A 51 -8.32 2.39 1.60
CA LYS A 51 -9.68 1.98 1.20
C LYS A 51 -10.46 1.44 2.39
N LYS A 52 -11.78 1.63 2.39
CA LYS A 52 -12.67 1.03 3.39
C LYS A 52 -12.83 -0.50 3.26
N GLY A 53 -12.39 -1.08 2.16
CA GLY A 53 -12.42 -2.51 1.89
C GLY A 53 -11.11 -3.00 1.32
N MET A 54 -11.05 -4.27 0.93
CA MET A 54 -9.85 -4.83 0.33
C MET A 54 -9.65 -4.27 -1.09
N PRO A 55 -8.44 -3.79 -1.43
CA PRO A 55 -8.14 -3.23 -2.74
C PRO A 55 -8.16 -4.32 -3.82
N LYS A 56 -8.37 -3.90 -5.06
CA LYS A 56 -8.36 -4.77 -6.24
C LYS A 56 -7.26 -4.31 -7.19
N LEU A 57 -6.61 -5.27 -7.87
CA LEU A 57 -5.58 -4.95 -8.86
C LEU A 57 -6.10 -4.06 -9.99
N GLN A 58 -7.33 -4.26 -10.43
CA GLN A 58 -7.96 -3.48 -11.48
C GLN A 58 -8.05 -1.99 -11.15
N ASP A 59 -8.11 -1.63 -9.86
CA ASP A 59 -8.24 -0.24 -9.42
C ASP A 59 -6.90 0.54 -9.49
N VAL A 60 -5.78 -0.16 -9.66
CA VAL A 60 -4.42 0.42 -9.68
C VAL A 60 -3.66 0.15 -10.97
N GLN A 61 -4.14 -0.77 -11.83
CA GLN A 61 -3.49 -1.05 -13.11
C GLN A 61 -3.41 0.21 -13.97
N TYR A 62 -2.23 0.47 -14.52
CA TYR A 62 -1.91 1.66 -15.32
C TYR A 62 -2.00 3.00 -14.57
N LEU A 63 -2.04 2.97 -13.23
CA LEU A 63 -2.11 4.16 -12.38
C LEU A 63 -0.94 4.22 -11.40
N PRO A 64 -0.51 5.42 -10.98
CA PRO A 64 0.62 5.60 -10.08
C PRO A 64 0.27 5.43 -8.59
N PHE A 65 -0.87 4.83 -8.29
CA PHE A 65 -1.37 4.72 -6.92
C PHE A 65 -0.94 3.42 -6.23
N CYS A 66 -0.86 3.51 -4.89
CA CYS A 66 -0.85 2.37 -3.99
C CYS A 66 -2.17 2.35 -3.22
N ASP A 67 -2.98 1.31 -3.41
CA ASP A 67 -4.21 1.10 -2.65
C ASP A 67 -3.92 0.14 -1.49
N ILE A 68 -4.33 0.54 -0.29
CA ILE A 68 -4.16 -0.24 0.94
C ILE A 68 -5.55 -0.45 1.57
N GLY A 69 -5.83 -1.68 1.95
CA GLY A 69 -6.98 -2.02 2.78
C GLY A 69 -6.54 -2.92 3.94
N TYR A 70 -7.27 -2.87 5.04
CA TYR A 70 -6.99 -3.74 6.17
C TYR A 70 -8.27 -4.19 6.86
N ALA A 71 -8.19 -5.32 7.55
CA ALA A 71 -9.22 -5.83 8.42
C ALA A 71 -8.60 -6.40 9.70
N MET A 72 -9.32 -6.28 10.80
CA MET A 72 -8.90 -6.80 12.10
C MET A 72 -9.85 -7.89 12.56
N LYS A 73 -9.30 -8.90 13.20
CA LYS A 73 -10.05 -9.92 13.93
C LYS A 73 -9.24 -10.31 15.18
N ASP A 74 -9.82 -10.10 16.33
CA ASP A 74 -9.15 -10.28 17.62
C ASP A 74 -7.87 -9.44 17.68
N ASN A 75 -6.71 -10.02 17.94
CA ASN A 75 -5.43 -9.34 17.93
C ASN A 75 -4.63 -9.55 16.63
N TYR A 76 -5.30 -9.91 15.53
CA TYR A 76 -4.70 -10.05 14.22
C TYR A 76 -5.16 -8.95 13.26
N ILE A 77 -4.26 -8.54 12.39
CA ILE A 77 -4.56 -7.65 11.25
C ILE A 77 -4.16 -8.35 9.96
N VAL A 78 -5.03 -8.25 8.97
CA VAL A 78 -4.74 -8.59 7.58
C VAL A 78 -4.68 -7.29 6.81
N ILE A 79 -3.58 -7.05 6.12
CA ILE A 79 -3.35 -5.87 5.28
C ILE A 79 -3.22 -6.35 3.84
N CYS A 80 -3.98 -5.75 2.94
CA CYS A 80 -3.80 -5.94 1.51
C CYS A 80 -3.29 -4.65 0.88
N SER A 81 -2.29 -4.77 0.00
CA SER A 81 -1.74 -3.67 -0.76
C SER A 81 -1.71 -4.03 -2.24
N CYS A 82 -2.22 -3.14 -3.07
CA CYS A 82 -2.22 -3.29 -4.52
C CYS A 82 -1.48 -2.14 -5.18
N ILE A 83 -0.62 -2.45 -6.14
CA ILE A 83 0.09 -1.48 -6.99
C ILE A 83 0.16 -1.98 -8.42
N ASP A 84 0.32 -1.07 -9.37
CA ASP A 84 0.85 -1.40 -10.69
C ASP A 84 2.36 -1.64 -10.56
N ASN A 85 2.83 -2.81 -10.99
CA ASN A 85 4.22 -3.22 -10.83
C ASN A 85 5.22 -2.40 -11.65
N LEU A 86 4.80 -1.79 -12.76
CA LEU A 86 5.66 -0.99 -13.63
C LEU A 86 5.54 0.52 -13.37
N LEU A 87 4.44 0.98 -12.76
CA LEU A 87 4.25 2.38 -12.37
C LEU A 87 4.62 2.60 -10.90
N LYS A 88 3.70 2.40 -9.97
CA LYS A 88 4.01 2.61 -8.54
C LYS A 88 5.10 1.67 -8.02
N GLY A 89 5.21 0.49 -8.59
CA GLY A 89 6.29 -0.46 -8.28
C GLY A 89 7.63 -0.15 -8.93
N ALA A 90 7.70 0.79 -9.90
CA ALA A 90 8.92 1.10 -10.63
C ALA A 90 8.98 2.58 -11.06
N SER A 91 8.55 2.91 -12.29
CA SER A 91 8.78 4.22 -12.90
C SER A 91 8.10 5.38 -12.20
N ALA A 92 6.84 5.24 -11.81
CA ALA A 92 6.12 6.29 -11.10
C ALA A 92 6.70 6.53 -9.69
N GLN A 93 7.18 5.50 -9.01
CA GLN A 93 7.87 5.65 -7.74
C GLN A 93 9.19 6.40 -7.91
N ALA A 94 9.94 6.14 -8.98
CA ALA A 94 11.18 6.86 -9.28
C ALA A 94 10.91 8.35 -9.54
N VAL A 95 9.87 8.68 -10.34
CA VAL A 95 9.46 10.07 -10.59
C VAL A 95 9.01 10.76 -9.30
N GLN A 96 8.20 10.10 -8.47
CA GLN A 96 7.77 10.63 -7.18
C GLN A 96 8.96 10.97 -6.27
N VAL A 97 9.95 10.06 -6.16
CA VAL A 97 11.16 10.29 -5.36
C VAL A 97 11.97 11.46 -5.92
N LEU A 98 12.10 11.56 -7.25
CA LEU A 98 12.76 12.68 -7.91
C LEU A 98 12.06 14.01 -7.60
N ASN A 99 10.72 14.06 -7.72
CA ASN A 99 9.94 15.24 -7.41
C ASN A 99 10.18 15.71 -5.95
N LEU A 100 10.09 14.79 -5.01
CA LEU A 100 10.34 15.09 -3.59
C LEU A 100 11.78 15.56 -3.34
N TYR A 101 12.76 14.94 -3.99
CA TYR A 101 14.16 15.30 -3.83
C TYR A 101 14.48 16.71 -4.32
N TYR A 102 13.88 17.13 -5.44
CA TYR A 102 14.09 18.48 -6.02
C TYR A 102 13.08 19.51 -5.54
N GLY A 103 12.15 19.16 -4.65
CA GLY A 103 11.14 20.08 -4.13
C GLY A 103 10.03 20.44 -5.12
N PHE A 104 9.78 19.60 -6.11
CA PHE A 104 8.64 19.71 -7.00
C PHE A 104 7.36 19.19 -6.33
N ASP A 105 6.21 19.46 -6.95
CA ASP A 105 4.96 18.81 -6.54
C ASP A 105 5.11 17.29 -6.65
N GLU A 106 4.71 16.56 -5.59
CA GLU A 106 4.89 15.10 -5.50
C GLU A 106 4.26 14.34 -6.67
N THR A 107 3.20 14.92 -7.26
CA THR A 107 2.41 14.32 -8.34
C THR A 107 2.82 14.79 -9.73
N GLN A 108 3.77 15.70 -9.84
CA GLN A 108 4.17 16.28 -11.13
C GLN A 108 4.57 15.21 -12.15
N GLY A 109 3.88 15.20 -13.29
CA GLY A 109 4.10 14.22 -14.36
C GLY A 109 3.54 12.83 -14.07
N LEU A 110 2.80 12.64 -12.98
CA LEU A 110 2.18 11.36 -12.59
C LEU A 110 0.66 11.37 -12.70
N ILE A 111 0.04 12.49 -12.35
CA ILE A 111 -1.41 12.73 -12.47
C ILE A 111 -1.69 14.17 -12.84
#